data_f07368af0059f2156ee45c0ef981c1d5
#
_entry.id   f07368af0059f2156ee45c0ef981c1d5
#
_cell.length_a   1.000
_cell.length_b   1.000
_cell.length_c   1.000
_cell.angle_alpha   90.00
_cell.angle_beta   90.00
_cell.angle_gamma   90.00
#
_symmetry.space_group_name_H-M   'P 1'
#
loop_
_entity.id
_entity.type
_entity.pdbx_description
1 polymer ?
#
loop_
_entity_poly.entity_id
_entity_poly.type
_entity_poly.pdbx_seq_one_letter_code
_entity_poly.pdbx_strand_id
1 'polypeptide(L)'
;QGLSVTLIRGTDYNVFGLVGDTTKIAEKDVLANPWVENVTRVSAPYKRANRLFHPEDTVVDVNGVKIGGKSPIAVMAGPCSVEGEAHTIKMAKAVKAGGANFLRGGAYKPRTSPYSFQGLGTEGILDLVKAREETGLPIVSELMDEIHIPEFEEYVDVVQIGARNMQNFQLLKAVGKMH
;
A
#
# COMPACT_ATOMS: atom_id res chain seq x y z
N GLN A 1 -5.91 18.93 -28.73
CA GLN A 1 -4.71 18.19 -29.19
C GLN A 1 -4.64 16.74 -28.67
N GLY A 2 -5.72 16.22 -28.08
CA GLY A 2 -5.81 14.82 -27.63
C GLY A 2 -4.94 14.44 -26.42
N LEU A 3 -4.52 15.43 -25.62
CA LEU A 3 -3.80 15.22 -24.39
C LEU A 3 -4.72 15.28 -23.19
N SER A 4 -4.51 14.41 -22.23
CA SER A 4 -5.09 14.54 -20.88
C SER A 4 -4.15 15.33 -19.98
N VAL A 5 -4.73 16.13 -19.08
CA VAL A 5 -4.00 16.95 -18.13
C VAL A 5 -4.35 16.48 -16.72
N THR A 6 -3.35 16.14 -15.94
CA THR A 6 -3.51 15.79 -14.52
C THR A 6 -2.89 16.92 -13.70
N LEU A 7 -3.67 17.52 -12.81
CA LEU A 7 -3.18 18.50 -11.85
C LEU A 7 -2.78 17.79 -10.55
N ILE A 8 -1.52 17.95 -10.18
CA ILE A 8 -0.98 17.51 -8.89
C ILE A 8 -0.72 18.78 -8.07
N ARG A 9 -1.42 18.92 -6.95
CA ARG A 9 -1.27 20.08 -6.08
C ARG A 9 -0.21 19.81 -5.04
N GLY A 10 0.87 20.59 -5.08
CA GLY A 10 1.89 20.61 -4.05
C GLY A 10 1.72 21.77 -3.08
N THR A 11 2.56 21.83 -2.06
CA THR A 11 2.54 22.90 -1.06
C THR A 11 3.06 24.23 -1.62
N ASP A 12 4.14 24.16 -2.41
CA ASP A 12 4.86 25.33 -2.91
C ASP A 12 4.56 25.62 -4.39
N TYR A 13 4.26 24.59 -5.17
CA TYR A 13 3.93 24.70 -6.59
C TYR A 13 2.99 23.59 -7.05
N ASN A 14 2.35 23.81 -8.18
CA ASN A 14 1.48 22.81 -8.81
C ASN A 14 2.19 22.17 -10.00
N VAL A 15 2.02 20.87 -10.18
CA VAL A 15 2.53 20.13 -11.34
C VAL A 15 1.38 19.77 -12.28
N PHE A 16 1.50 20.16 -13.54
CA PHE A 16 0.59 19.75 -14.60
C PHE A 16 1.19 18.60 -15.39
N GLY A 17 0.72 17.40 -15.15
CA GLY A 17 1.13 16.21 -15.90
C GLY A 17 0.39 16.13 -17.22
N LEU A 18 1.09 16.30 -18.33
CA LEU A 18 0.56 16.09 -19.67
C LEU A 18 0.74 14.63 -20.07
N VAL A 19 -0.36 13.92 -20.34
CA VAL A 19 -0.37 12.50 -20.72
C VAL A 19 -0.95 12.34 -22.11
N GLY A 20 -0.19 11.66 -23.00
CA GLY A 20 -0.51 11.44 -24.38
C GLY A 20 0.68 11.68 -25.31
N ASP A 21 0.44 11.91 -26.60
CA ASP A 21 1.50 12.23 -27.57
C ASP A 21 1.96 13.68 -27.40
N THR A 22 2.96 13.88 -26.53
CA THR A 22 3.55 15.20 -26.26
C THR A 22 4.63 15.60 -27.27
N THR A 23 4.92 14.79 -28.30
CA THR A 23 5.97 15.09 -29.29
C THR A 23 5.66 16.37 -30.09
N LYS A 24 4.37 16.70 -30.22
CA LYS A 24 3.88 17.88 -30.94
C LYS A 24 3.92 19.16 -30.15
N ILE A 25 4.30 19.10 -28.88
CA ILE A 25 4.37 20.28 -28.00
C ILE A 25 5.84 20.70 -27.90
N ALA A 26 6.17 21.91 -28.30
CA ALA A 26 7.48 22.48 -28.08
C ALA A 26 7.57 23.03 -26.65
N GLU A 27 8.61 22.66 -25.93
CA GLU A 27 8.82 23.11 -24.53
C GLU A 27 8.88 24.64 -24.41
N LYS A 28 9.48 25.31 -25.42
CA LYS A 28 9.56 26.78 -25.49
C LYS A 28 8.18 27.44 -25.50
N ASP A 29 7.19 26.82 -26.12
CA ASP A 29 5.85 27.40 -26.23
C ASP A 29 5.11 27.31 -24.88
N VAL A 30 5.42 26.29 -24.10
CA VAL A 30 4.89 26.12 -22.74
C VAL A 30 5.58 27.07 -21.76
N LEU A 31 6.91 27.18 -21.87
CA LEU A 31 7.73 28.07 -21.04
C LEU A 31 7.48 29.57 -21.34
N ALA A 32 6.89 29.89 -22.49
CA ALA A 32 6.47 31.26 -22.81
C ALA A 32 5.34 31.79 -21.90
N ASN A 33 4.64 30.90 -21.21
CA ASN A 33 3.63 31.29 -20.23
C ASN A 33 4.31 31.70 -18.91
N PRO A 34 4.09 32.96 -18.42
CA PRO A 34 4.76 33.49 -17.23
C PRO A 34 4.44 32.72 -15.92
N TRP A 35 3.41 31.89 -15.91
CA TRP A 35 3.04 31.05 -14.76
C TRP A 35 3.71 29.67 -14.78
N VAL A 36 4.52 29.37 -15.81
CA VAL A 36 5.25 28.12 -15.92
C VAL A 36 6.72 28.34 -15.59
N GLU A 37 7.14 27.79 -14.48
CA GLU A 37 8.52 27.90 -14.00
C GLU A 37 9.47 26.95 -14.75
N ASN A 38 9.02 25.70 -14.99
CA ASN A 38 9.84 24.69 -15.64
C ASN A 38 8.99 23.68 -16.43
N VAL A 39 9.59 23.09 -17.46
CA VAL A 39 9.03 22.00 -18.24
C VAL A 39 10.02 20.85 -18.27
N THR A 40 9.57 19.67 -17.84
CA THR A 40 10.42 18.46 -17.83
C THR A 40 9.74 17.34 -18.60
N ARG A 41 10.42 16.76 -19.59
CA ARG A 41 9.94 15.56 -20.27
C ARG A 41 10.26 14.31 -19.43
N VAL A 42 9.20 13.60 -19.03
CA VAL A 42 9.32 12.33 -18.31
C VAL A 42 9.15 11.19 -19.30
N SER A 43 10.23 10.54 -19.68
CA SER A 43 10.25 9.40 -20.61
C SER A 43 10.17 8.04 -19.90
N ALA A 44 10.31 8.02 -18.57
CA ALA A 44 10.26 6.78 -17.80
C ALA A 44 8.89 6.10 -17.88
N PRO A 45 8.83 4.76 -18.02
CA PRO A 45 7.56 4.02 -18.15
C PRO A 45 6.70 4.07 -16.88
N TYR A 46 7.29 4.38 -15.72
CA TYR A 46 6.63 4.48 -14.40
C TYR A 46 6.39 5.95 -14.00
N LYS A 47 5.81 6.75 -14.87
CA LYS A 47 5.61 8.20 -14.66
C LYS A 47 4.94 8.55 -13.33
N ARG A 48 3.89 7.80 -12.94
CA ARG A 48 3.13 8.04 -11.70
C ARG A 48 3.95 7.83 -10.42
N ALA A 49 4.97 6.96 -10.47
CA ALA A 49 5.86 6.69 -9.34
C ALA A 49 7.18 7.47 -9.42
N ASN A 50 7.38 8.28 -10.47
CA ASN A 50 8.60 9.02 -10.68
C ASN A 50 8.55 10.36 -9.94
N ARG A 51 9.60 10.69 -9.19
CA ARG A 51 9.75 11.96 -8.45
C ARG A 51 9.65 13.20 -9.34
N LEU A 52 10.04 13.12 -10.61
CA LEU A 52 9.87 14.23 -11.56
C LEU A 52 8.41 14.54 -11.88
N PHE A 53 7.53 13.54 -11.77
CA PHE A 53 6.09 13.69 -11.98
C PHE A 53 5.34 13.92 -10.66
N HIS A 54 5.83 13.33 -9.57
CA HIS A 54 5.27 13.45 -8.23
C HIS A 54 6.40 13.81 -7.24
N PRO A 55 6.78 15.09 -7.13
CA PRO A 55 7.91 15.53 -6.31
C PRO A 55 7.66 15.40 -4.81
N GLU A 56 6.42 15.54 -4.39
CA GLU A 56 6.03 15.43 -2.98
C GLU A 56 6.13 14.00 -2.47
N ASP A 57 6.43 13.84 -1.18
CA ASP A 57 6.38 12.55 -0.52
C ASP A 57 4.94 12.05 -0.43
N THR A 58 4.71 10.81 -0.82
CA THR A 58 3.42 10.15 -0.59
C THR A 58 3.24 9.88 0.89
N VAL A 59 2.12 10.29 1.44
CA VAL A 59 1.70 9.95 2.81
C VAL A 59 0.41 9.15 2.72
N VAL A 60 0.46 7.92 3.23
CA VAL A 60 -0.71 7.03 3.32
C VAL A 60 -1.28 7.11 4.73
N ASP A 61 -2.57 7.37 4.84
CA ASP A 61 -3.28 7.34 6.13
C ASP A 61 -4.06 6.02 6.23
N VAL A 62 -3.77 5.27 7.28
CA VAL A 62 -4.48 4.01 7.59
C VAL A 62 -5.10 4.16 8.97
N ASN A 63 -6.39 4.42 9.02
CA ASN A 63 -7.15 4.59 10.27
C ASN A 63 -6.49 5.59 11.24
N GLY A 64 -5.99 6.72 10.70
CA GLY A 64 -5.32 7.78 11.47
C GLY A 64 -3.82 7.59 11.70
N VAL A 65 -3.25 6.44 11.29
CA VAL A 65 -1.79 6.22 11.31
C VAL A 65 -1.20 6.62 9.96
N LYS A 66 -0.40 7.67 9.95
CA LYS A 66 0.25 8.17 8.74
C LYS A 66 1.58 7.46 8.48
N ILE A 67 1.77 7.00 7.24
CA ILE A 67 2.97 6.30 6.77
C ILE A 67 3.58 7.10 5.61
N GLY A 68 4.81 7.51 5.74
CA GLY A 68 5.56 8.24 4.72
C GLY A 68 5.80 9.71 5.05
N GLY A 69 6.54 10.40 4.20
CA GLY A 69 6.95 11.80 4.37
C GLY A 69 7.73 12.01 5.67
N LYS A 70 7.33 13.02 6.44
CA LYS A 70 7.92 13.36 7.75
C LYS A 70 7.19 12.71 8.94
N SER A 71 6.26 11.77 8.67
CA SER A 71 5.54 11.07 9.74
C SER A 71 6.50 10.21 10.59
N PRO A 72 6.19 9.98 11.87
CA PRO A 72 6.93 9.02 12.69
C PRO A 72 6.99 7.63 12.03
N ILE A 73 7.98 6.83 12.39
CA ILE A 73 8.10 5.47 11.91
C ILE A 73 6.88 4.65 12.38
N ALA A 74 6.16 4.09 11.44
CA ALA A 74 5.05 3.18 11.73
C ALA A 74 5.59 1.78 12.05
N VAL A 75 5.28 1.26 13.24
CA VAL A 75 5.72 -0.06 13.69
C VAL A 75 4.60 -1.06 13.47
N MET A 76 4.87 -2.07 12.64
CA MET A 76 3.99 -3.20 12.35
C MET A 76 4.54 -4.44 13.06
N ALA A 77 3.88 -4.91 14.11
CA ALA A 77 4.36 -6.02 14.92
C ALA A 77 3.25 -7.05 15.20
N GLY A 78 3.66 -8.29 15.45
CA GLY A 78 2.74 -9.38 15.75
C GLY A 78 3.32 -10.75 15.41
N PRO A 79 2.53 -11.81 15.52
CA PRO A 79 3.00 -13.18 15.32
C PRO A 79 3.31 -13.44 13.84
N CYS A 80 4.32 -14.25 13.58
CA CYS A 80 4.60 -14.73 12.22
C CYS A 80 3.39 -15.51 11.66
N SER A 81 2.72 -16.29 12.51
CA SER A 81 1.55 -17.11 12.17
C SER A 81 0.44 -16.85 13.17
N VAL A 82 -0.78 -16.74 12.68
CA VAL A 82 -1.98 -16.75 13.51
C VAL A 82 -2.27 -18.19 13.92
N GLU A 83 -2.36 -18.45 15.22
CA GLU A 83 -2.47 -19.80 15.81
C GLU A 83 -3.69 -19.94 16.74
N GLY A 84 -4.68 -19.07 16.58
CA GLY A 84 -5.93 -19.07 17.31
C GLY A 84 -6.21 -17.74 18.04
N GLU A 85 -7.49 -17.51 18.34
CA GLU A 85 -8.03 -16.26 18.86
C GLU A 85 -7.31 -15.78 20.12
N ALA A 86 -7.28 -16.62 21.17
CA ALA A 86 -6.74 -16.23 22.47
C ALA A 86 -5.25 -15.83 22.41
N HIS A 87 -4.47 -16.57 21.59
CA HIS A 87 -3.06 -16.26 21.35
C HIS A 87 -2.90 -14.95 20.59
N THR A 88 -3.69 -14.73 19.54
CA THR A 88 -3.65 -13.53 18.70
C THR A 88 -4.01 -12.29 19.50
N ILE A 89 -5.06 -12.32 20.31
CA ILE A 89 -5.45 -11.22 21.20
C ILE A 89 -4.34 -10.92 22.23
N LYS A 90 -3.76 -11.95 22.84
CA LYS A 90 -2.64 -11.79 23.79
C LYS A 90 -1.45 -11.10 23.12
N MET A 91 -1.07 -11.53 21.92
CA MET A 91 0.03 -10.94 21.15
C MET A 91 -0.28 -9.49 20.75
N ALA A 92 -1.52 -9.21 20.30
CA ALA A 92 -1.95 -7.87 19.94
C ALA A 92 -1.84 -6.88 21.12
N LYS A 93 -2.30 -7.29 22.31
CA LYS A 93 -2.17 -6.49 23.54
C LYS A 93 -0.70 -6.25 23.90
N ALA A 94 0.16 -7.26 23.74
CA ALA A 94 1.58 -7.14 24.04
C ALA A 94 2.30 -6.18 23.06
N VAL A 95 2.07 -6.31 21.75
CA VAL A 95 2.71 -5.41 20.78
C VAL A 95 2.18 -3.99 20.88
N LYS A 96 0.89 -3.79 21.19
CA LYS A 96 0.33 -2.47 21.46
C LYS A 96 1.00 -1.81 22.67
N ALA A 97 1.17 -2.53 23.77
CA ALA A 97 1.88 -2.06 24.94
C ALA A 97 3.36 -1.73 24.65
N GLY A 98 3.96 -2.44 23.66
CA GLY A 98 5.31 -2.16 23.15
C GLY A 98 5.40 -0.98 22.17
N GLY A 99 4.28 -0.30 21.87
CA GLY A 99 4.25 0.89 21.01
C GLY A 99 4.03 0.60 19.53
N ALA A 100 3.58 -0.61 19.15
CA ALA A 100 3.20 -0.90 17.77
C ALA A 100 1.97 -0.09 17.34
N ASN A 101 1.97 0.31 16.07
CA ASN A 101 0.88 1.04 15.43
C ASN A 101 -0.08 0.12 14.66
N PHE A 102 0.41 -1.06 14.27
CA PHE A 102 -0.32 -2.07 13.51
C PHE A 102 -0.11 -3.46 14.11
N LEU A 103 -1.16 -4.29 14.02
CA LEU A 103 -1.06 -5.72 14.28
C LEU A 103 -0.75 -6.47 12.98
N ARG A 104 0.43 -7.08 12.90
CA ARG A 104 0.78 -7.93 11.76
C ARG A 104 0.60 -9.39 12.12
N GLY A 105 -0.16 -10.14 11.31
CA GLY A 105 -0.31 -11.59 11.47
C GLY A 105 -0.48 -12.31 10.14
N GLY A 106 0.19 -13.46 9.96
CA GLY A 106 0.04 -14.30 8.78
C GLY A 106 -1.04 -15.35 8.99
N ALA A 107 -2.24 -15.17 8.42
CA ALA A 107 -3.32 -16.13 8.47
C ALA A 107 -3.16 -17.24 7.42
N TYR A 108 -2.59 -16.91 6.28
CA TYR A 108 -2.20 -17.83 5.21
C TYR A 108 -0.68 -18.00 5.20
N LYS A 109 -0.19 -19.24 5.00
CA LYS A 109 1.24 -19.54 5.07
C LYS A 109 1.74 -20.14 3.76
N PRO A 110 2.72 -19.51 3.08
CA PRO A 110 3.32 -20.05 1.88
C PRO A 110 4.23 -21.22 2.23
N ARG A 111 3.75 -22.44 2.03
CA ARG A 111 4.53 -23.67 2.29
C ARG A 111 4.72 -24.48 1.02
N THR A 112 5.89 -25.05 0.87
CA THR A 112 6.23 -25.92 -0.27
C THR A 112 5.72 -27.35 -0.09
N SER A 113 5.57 -27.80 1.16
CA SER A 113 5.04 -29.12 1.48
C SER A 113 3.54 -29.03 1.81
N PRO A 114 2.70 -29.86 1.20
CA PRO A 114 1.26 -29.92 1.53
C PRO A 114 0.97 -30.47 2.94
N TYR A 115 1.96 -31.11 3.55
CA TYR A 115 1.85 -31.64 4.93
C TYR A 115 2.21 -30.60 6.00
N SER A 116 2.76 -29.46 5.62
CA SER A 116 3.05 -28.37 6.55
C SER A 116 1.79 -27.58 6.87
N PHE A 117 1.78 -26.93 8.03
CA PHE A 117 0.70 -26.01 8.42
C PHE A 117 0.58 -24.87 7.40
N GLN A 118 -0.59 -24.78 6.75
CA GLN A 118 -0.87 -23.81 5.69
C GLN A 118 -1.43 -22.48 6.21
N GLY A 119 -1.55 -22.33 7.52
CA GLY A 119 -2.26 -21.23 8.18
C GLY A 119 -3.71 -21.61 8.53
N LEU A 120 -4.36 -20.78 9.31
CA LEU A 120 -5.78 -20.94 9.66
C LEU A 120 -6.72 -20.39 8.57
N GLY A 121 -6.17 -19.72 7.56
CA GLY A 121 -6.98 -19.15 6.49
C GLY A 121 -7.96 -18.09 7.00
N THR A 122 -9.21 -18.15 6.53
CA THR A 122 -10.29 -17.23 6.92
C THR A 122 -10.49 -17.17 8.44
N GLU A 123 -10.41 -18.29 9.15
CA GLU A 123 -10.50 -18.31 10.62
C GLU A 123 -9.40 -17.43 11.23
N GLY A 124 -8.17 -17.51 10.72
CA GLY A 124 -7.07 -16.68 11.18
C GLY A 124 -7.25 -15.17 10.86
N ILE A 125 -7.90 -14.81 9.75
CA ILE A 125 -8.30 -13.43 9.48
C ILE A 125 -9.33 -12.96 10.51
N LEU A 126 -10.33 -13.77 10.83
CA LEU A 126 -11.34 -13.43 11.85
C LEU A 126 -10.72 -13.29 13.25
N ASP A 127 -9.71 -14.10 13.59
CA ASP A 127 -8.97 -13.94 14.84
C ASP A 127 -8.21 -12.60 14.92
N LEU A 128 -7.66 -12.15 13.79
CA LEU A 128 -7.05 -10.82 13.69
C LEU A 128 -8.11 -9.70 13.85
N VAL A 129 -9.31 -9.88 13.28
CA VAL A 129 -10.43 -8.93 13.45
C VAL A 129 -10.80 -8.77 14.91
N LYS A 130 -10.98 -9.88 15.65
CA LYS A 130 -11.25 -9.84 17.08
C LYS A 130 -10.12 -9.16 17.87
N ALA A 131 -8.87 -9.43 17.50
CA ALA A 131 -7.74 -8.77 18.12
C ALA A 131 -7.70 -7.26 17.83
N ARG A 132 -8.12 -6.82 16.63
CA ARG A 132 -8.32 -5.41 16.27
C ARG A 132 -9.43 -4.77 17.13
N GLU A 133 -10.56 -5.43 17.30
CA GLU A 133 -11.66 -4.94 18.13
C GLU A 133 -11.22 -4.69 19.58
N GLU A 134 -10.40 -5.59 20.14
CA GLU A 134 -9.85 -5.49 21.50
C GLU A 134 -8.77 -4.42 21.65
N THR A 135 -8.01 -4.14 20.60
CA THR A 135 -6.82 -3.30 20.70
C THR A 135 -6.89 -2.00 19.92
N GLY A 136 -7.75 -1.91 18.91
CA GLY A 136 -7.79 -0.80 17.97
C GLY A 136 -6.62 -0.75 17.00
N LEU A 137 -5.76 -1.78 16.94
CA LEU A 137 -4.64 -1.83 15.99
C LEU A 137 -5.13 -2.23 14.60
N PRO A 138 -4.89 -1.44 13.54
CA PRO A 138 -5.15 -1.86 12.17
C PRO A 138 -4.37 -3.13 11.80
N ILE A 139 -4.97 -3.97 10.94
CA ILE A 139 -4.46 -5.29 10.58
C ILE A 139 -3.56 -5.21 9.35
N VAL A 140 -2.40 -5.86 9.43
CA VAL A 140 -1.52 -6.16 8.29
C VAL A 140 -1.45 -7.66 8.10
N SER A 141 -1.83 -8.17 6.93
CA SER A 141 -1.74 -9.61 6.63
C SER A 141 -1.27 -9.86 5.20
N GLU A 142 -0.62 -11.01 4.99
CA GLU A 142 -0.09 -11.40 3.69
C GLU A 142 -1.17 -12.05 2.83
N LEU A 143 -1.43 -11.44 1.67
CA LEU A 143 -2.28 -12.00 0.63
C LEU A 143 -1.47 -12.96 -0.25
N MET A 144 -1.93 -14.20 -0.37
CA MET A 144 -1.25 -15.24 -1.11
C MET A 144 -1.79 -15.43 -2.53
N ASP A 145 -3.09 -15.21 -2.73
CA ASP A 145 -3.81 -15.50 -3.96
C ASP A 145 -4.96 -14.51 -4.19
N GLU A 146 -5.31 -14.29 -5.46
CA GLU A 146 -6.39 -13.39 -5.87
C GLU A 146 -7.76 -13.80 -5.34
N ILE A 147 -7.98 -15.09 -5.09
CA ILE A 147 -9.26 -15.62 -4.60
C ILE A 147 -9.65 -15.04 -3.23
N HIS A 148 -8.66 -14.59 -2.46
CA HIS A 148 -8.87 -14.03 -1.12
C HIS A 148 -8.99 -12.49 -1.12
N ILE A 149 -8.95 -11.83 -2.29
CA ILE A 149 -9.07 -10.37 -2.38
C ILE A 149 -10.36 -9.86 -1.70
N PRO A 150 -11.56 -10.45 -1.95
CA PRO A 150 -12.79 -9.95 -1.31
C PRO A 150 -12.74 -9.99 0.23
N GLU A 151 -12.14 -11.04 0.79
CA GLU A 151 -11.94 -11.17 2.24
C GLU A 151 -10.97 -10.10 2.77
N PHE A 152 -9.89 -9.84 2.03
CA PHE A 152 -8.90 -8.85 2.43
C PHE A 152 -9.43 -7.42 2.32
N GLU A 153 -10.25 -7.11 1.32
CA GLU A 153 -10.93 -5.81 1.21
C GLU A 153 -11.89 -5.56 2.38
N GLU A 154 -12.52 -6.61 2.91
CA GLU A 154 -13.47 -6.51 4.02
C GLU A 154 -12.76 -6.38 5.38
N TYR A 155 -11.68 -7.14 5.60
CA TYR A 155 -11.14 -7.33 6.95
C TYR A 155 -9.73 -6.78 7.18
N VAL A 156 -8.93 -6.55 6.14
CA VAL A 156 -7.51 -6.22 6.27
C VAL A 156 -7.24 -4.77 5.89
N ASP A 157 -6.57 -4.02 6.76
CA ASP A 157 -6.30 -2.60 6.54
C ASP A 157 -5.07 -2.36 5.65
N VAL A 158 -4.09 -3.26 5.70
CA VAL A 158 -2.86 -3.20 4.89
C VAL A 158 -2.53 -4.58 4.32
N VAL A 159 -2.52 -4.68 3.00
CA VAL A 159 -2.15 -5.92 2.31
C VAL A 159 -0.63 -6.04 2.19
N GLN A 160 -0.07 -7.12 2.72
CA GLN A 160 1.33 -7.48 2.51
C GLN A 160 1.47 -8.39 1.30
N ILE A 161 2.38 -8.07 0.39
CA ILE A 161 2.84 -8.98 -0.67
C ILE A 161 4.15 -9.61 -0.22
N GLY A 162 4.15 -10.92 -0.06
CA GLY A 162 5.33 -11.68 0.34
C GLY A 162 6.37 -11.78 -0.77
N ALA A 163 7.64 -12.03 -0.39
CA ALA A 163 8.75 -12.09 -1.34
C ALA A 163 8.55 -13.10 -2.49
N ARG A 164 7.85 -14.21 -2.24
CA ARG A 164 7.53 -15.20 -3.28
C ARG A 164 6.58 -14.68 -4.35
N ASN A 165 5.74 -13.72 -4.01
CA ASN A 165 4.74 -13.12 -4.90
C ASN A 165 5.17 -11.75 -5.47
N MET A 166 6.37 -11.25 -5.18
CA MET A 166 6.81 -9.95 -5.69
C MET A 166 6.95 -9.90 -7.22
N GLN A 167 7.01 -11.05 -7.89
CA GLN A 167 7.01 -11.18 -9.35
C GLN A 167 5.72 -11.81 -9.90
N ASN A 168 4.73 -12.04 -9.04
CA ASN A 168 3.41 -12.47 -9.48
C ASN A 168 2.62 -11.26 -9.98
N PHE A 169 2.89 -10.87 -11.24
CA PHE A 169 2.30 -9.66 -11.83
C PHE A 169 0.78 -9.71 -11.97
N GLN A 170 0.17 -10.89 -12.01
CA GLN A 170 -1.30 -11.00 -12.00
C GLN A 170 -1.84 -10.58 -10.65
N LEU A 171 -1.32 -11.16 -9.55
CA LEU A 171 -1.67 -10.76 -8.20
C LEU A 171 -1.42 -9.27 -7.95
N LEU A 172 -0.27 -8.73 -8.38
CA LEU A 172 0.05 -7.31 -8.22
C LEU A 172 -0.94 -6.40 -8.96
N LYS A 173 -1.39 -6.80 -10.17
CA LYS A 173 -2.41 -6.07 -10.92
C LYS A 173 -3.78 -6.14 -10.25
N ALA A 174 -4.12 -7.28 -9.66
CA ALA A 174 -5.38 -7.45 -8.94
C ALA A 174 -5.39 -6.60 -7.67
N VAL A 175 -4.34 -6.68 -6.84
CA VAL A 175 -4.17 -5.86 -5.64
C VAL A 175 -4.16 -4.36 -5.96
N GLY A 176 -3.54 -3.95 -7.07
CA GLY A 176 -3.53 -2.55 -7.49
C GLY A 176 -4.91 -1.99 -7.91
N LYS A 177 -5.96 -2.80 -7.93
CA LYS A 177 -7.36 -2.40 -8.18
C LYS A 177 -8.22 -2.40 -6.92
N MET A 178 -7.71 -2.92 -5.82
CA MET A 178 -8.37 -2.85 -4.50
C MET A 178 -8.55 -1.39 -4.08
N HIS A 179 -9.58 -1.12 -3.30
CA HIS A 179 -9.98 0.22 -2.83
C HIS A 179 -9.87 0.36 -1.32
#